data_2a861870043bafb708ea774f3258ff31
#
_entry.id   2a861870043bafb708ea774f3258ff31
#
_cell.length_a   1.000
_cell.length_b   1.000
_cell.length_c   1.000
_cell.angle_alpha   90.00
_cell.angle_beta   90.00
_cell.angle_gamma   90.00
#
_symmetry.space_group_name_H-M   'P 1'
#
loop_
_entity.id
_entity.type
_entity.pdbx_description
1 polymer ?
#
loop_
_entity_poly.entity_id
_entity_poly.type
_entity_poly.pdbx_seq_one_letter_code
_entity_poly.pdbx_strand_id
1 'polypeptide(L)'
;MKFVGIQWFGYLIENNIKFVIRIKKNTQISNSRGILVRAENLFRGLPRGSALVLSGKRTVWGHSLYIIGLKMADGEFVIVVTQEQPEIALENYKERWPIETLFIGLKTRGFDLESTHMTDPKRLEKLMVFLAIAFSWAHIVGEWHHEVKPIKIKKHGRPAQSLFRCGLDYLRGCLLHDQESARQCAFHQALELLFKRLGWSPQNRSFSPPMGTPFGNNLILNSLG
;
A
#
# COMPACT_ATOMS: atom_id res chain seq x y z
N MET A 1 5.13 -14.97 -15.82
CA MET A 1 6.31 -14.22 -16.28
C MET A 1 7.31 -14.17 -15.14
N LYS A 2 8.58 -14.57 -15.32
CA LYS A 2 9.59 -14.42 -14.26
C LYS A 2 10.16 -12.99 -14.36
N PHE A 3 9.85 -12.14 -13.40
CA PHE A 3 10.35 -10.75 -13.32
C PHE A 3 11.81 -10.66 -12.83
N VAL A 4 12.64 -11.66 -13.18
CA VAL A 4 14.04 -11.75 -12.78
C VAL A 4 14.80 -12.45 -13.92
N GLY A 5 15.90 -11.84 -14.37
CA GLY A 5 16.74 -12.39 -15.42
C GLY A 5 17.26 -11.34 -16.39
N ILE A 6 18.13 -11.74 -17.31
CA ILE A 6 18.85 -10.85 -18.23
C ILE A 6 17.91 -9.94 -19.03
N GLN A 7 16.84 -10.48 -19.60
CA GLN A 7 15.90 -9.71 -20.44
C GLN A 7 15.12 -8.64 -19.65
N TRP A 8 14.71 -8.99 -18.41
CA TRP A 8 13.98 -8.06 -17.55
C TRP A 8 14.84 -6.87 -17.12
N PHE A 9 16.08 -7.14 -16.70
CA PHE A 9 17.02 -6.06 -16.34
C PHE A 9 17.40 -5.22 -17.55
N GLY A 10 17.60 -5.84 -18.72
CA GLY A 10 17.81 -5.13 -19.97
C GLY A 10 16.68 -4.14 -20.27
N TYR A 11 15.44 -4.61 -20.22
CA TYR A 11 14.27 -3.76 -20.42
C TYR A 11 14.21 -2.56 -19.45
N LEU A 12 14.45 -2.78 -18.17
CA LEU A 12 14.44 -1.71 -17.16
C LEU A 12 15.52 -0.66 -17.45
N ILE A 13 16.74 -1.12 -17.79
CA ILE A 13 17.89 -0.25 -18.08
C ILE A 13 17.67 0.54 -19.38
N GLU A 14 17.25 -0.10 -20.44
CA GLU A 14 16.99 0.52 -21.75
C GLU A 14 15.87 1.58 -21.68
N ASN A 15 14.86 1.35 -20.86
CA ASN A 15 13.77 2.31 -20.65
C ASN A 15 14.02 3.31 -19.51
N ASN A 16 15.24 3.36 -18.97
CA ASN A 16 15.62 4.25 -17.87
C ASN A 16 14.68 4.17 -16.66
N ILE A 17 14.17 2.97 -16.37
CA ILE A 17 13.30 2.72 -15.21
C ILE A 17 14.16 2.47 -13.99
N LYS A 18 14.09 3.33 -12.98
CA LYS A 18 14.78 3.13 -11.70
C LYS A 18 14.21 1.93 -10.97
N PHE A 19 15.08 1.10 -10.43
CA PHE A 19 14.67 -0.11 -9.73
C PHE A 19 15.55 -0.45 -8.54
N VAL A 20 14.96 -1.09 -7.55
CA VAL A 20 15.64 -1.83 -6.48
C VAL A 20 15.01 -3.21 -6.39
N ILE A 21 15.73 -4.24 -6.76
CA ILE A 21 15.19 -5.60 -6.88
C ILE A 21 15.96 -6.55 -5.97
N ARG A 22 15.23 -7.34 -5.15
CA ARG A 22 15.81 -8.41 -4.37
C ARG A 22 16.16 -9.58 -5.28
N ILE A 23 17.38 -10.10 -5.10
CA ILE A 23 17.86 -11.30 -5.77
C ILE A 23 18.00 -12.46 -4.78
N LYS A 24 18.05 -13.67 -5.30
CA LYS A 24 18.25 -14.87 -4.49
C LYS A 24 19.70 -14.92 -3.98
N LYS A 25 19.91 -15.44 -2.78
CA LYS A 25 21.24 -15.59 -2.18
C LYS A 25 22.21 -16.45 -3.00
N ASN A 26 21.70 -17.36 -3.80
CA ASN A 26 22.48 -18.22 -4.69
C ASN A 26 22.66 -17.65 -6.12
N THR A 27 22.22 -16.42 -6.40
CA THR A 27 22.44 -15.75 -7.68
C THR A 27 23.95 -15.59 -7.94
N GLN A 28 24.39 -15.88 -9.16
CA GLN A 28 25.78 -15.70 -9.56
C GLN A 28 26.08 -14.24 -9.84
N ILE A 29 27.10 -13.70 -9.18
CA ILE A 29 27.55 -12.30 -9.26
C ILE A 29 29.06 -12.31 -9.44
N SER A 30 29.63 -11.40 -10.24
CA SER A 30 31.04 -11.21 -10.32
C SER A 30 31.61 -10.63 -9.01
N ASN A 31 32.70 -11.22 -8.51
CA ASN A 31 33.46 -10.61 -7.42
C ASN A 31 34.39 -9.49 -7.97
N SER A 32 35.26 -8.91 -7.12
CA SER A 32 36.20 -7.85 -7.52
C SER A 32 37.22 -8.28 -8.58
N ARG A 33 37.41 -9.58 -8.76
CA ARG A 33 38.34 -10.17 -9.75
C ARG A 33 37.61 -10.64 -11.01
N GLY A 34 36.28 -10.35 -11.15
CA GLY A 34 35.47 -10.79 -12.28
C GLY A 34 35.00 -12.25 -12.21
N ILE A 35 35.34 -13.00 -11.16
CA ILE A 35 34.99 -14.41 -11.00
C ILE A 35 33.52 -14.49 -10.50
N LEU A 36 32.70 -15.35 -11.11
CA LEU A 36 31.33 -15.60 -10.68
C LEU A 36 31.28 -16.38 -9.37
N VAL A 37 30.64 -15.83 -8.39
CA VAL A 37 30.43 -16.45 -7.07
C VAL A 37 28.96 -16.26 -6.65
N ARG A 38 28.46 -17.08 -5.72
CA ARG A 38 27.14 -16.88 -5.13
C ARG A 38 27.06 -15.54 -4.39
N ALA A 39 25.97 -14.82 -4.54
CA ALA A 39 25.76 -13.52 -3.90
C ALA A 39 26.03 -13.55 -2.39
N GLU A 40 25.53 -14.58 -1.68
CA GLU A 40 25.76 -14.76 -0.24
C GLU A 40 27.24 -14.81 0.17
N ASN A 41 28.13 -15.32 -0.70
CA ASN A 41 29.52 -15.43 -0.42
C ASN A 41 30.23 -14.08 -0.30
N LEU A 42 29.67 -13.05 -0.97
CA LEU A 42 30.22 -11.69 -0.91
C LEU A 42 29.90 -11.01 0.44
N PHE A 43 28.98 -11.57 1.21
CA PHE A 43 28.50 -11.01 2.48
C PHE A 43 28.72 -11.94 3.69
N ARG A 44 29.50 -13.04 3.55
CA ARG A 44 29.70 -14.03 4.63
C ARG A 44 30.19 -13.41 5.94
N GLY A 45 31.12 -12.45 5.87
CA GLY A 45 31.66 -11.75 7.03
C GLY A 45 30.76 -10.66 7.64
N LEU A 46 29.60 -10.42 7.06
CA LEU A 46 28.72 -9.35 7.54
C LEU A 46 28.11 -9.70 8.90
N PRO A 47 28.22 -8.84 9.93
CA PRO A 47 27.54 -9.04 11.21
C PRO A 47 26.01 -9.05 11.05
N ARG A 48 25.30 -9.72 11.97
CA ARG A 48 23.85 -9.70 12.02
C ARG A 48 23.34 -8.28 12.28
N GLY A 49 22.25 -7.89 11.62
CA GLY A 49 21.68 -6.55 11.70
C GLY A 49 22.42 -5.48 10.91
N SER A 50 23.53 -5.85 10.22
CA SER A 50 24.35 -4.91 9.45
C SER A 50 24.11 -5.01 7.96
N ALA A 51 24.32 -3.88 7.27
CA ALA A 51 24.26 -3.78 5.82
C ALA A 51 25.63 -3.40 5.24
N LEU A 52 25.88 -3.82 3.99
CA LEU A 52 27.07 -3.49 3.25
C LEU A 52 26.74 -3.20 1.80
N VAL A 53 27.20 -2.07 1.30
CA VAL A 53 27.22 -1.73 -0.12
C VAL A 53 28.56 -2.20 -0.69
N LEU A 54 28.56 -3.07 -1.70
CA LEU A 54 29.81 -3.49 -2.35
C LEU A 54 30.43 -2.33 -3.12
N SER A 55 31.73 -2.16 -2.97
CA SER A 55 32.48 -1.14 -3.71
C SER A 55 32.40 -1.40 -5.22
N GLY A 56 31.86 -0.42 -5.97
CA GLY A 56 31.69 -0.47 -7.41
C GLY A 56 30.61 -1.45 -7.89
N LYS A 57 30.27 -1.32 -9.16
CA LYS A 57 29.30 -2.20 -9.81
C LYS A 57 29.86 -3.61 -10.02
N ARG A 58 28.96 -4.60 -10.03
CA ARG A 58 29.26 -6.01 -10.30
C ARG A 58 28.37 -6.51 -11.42
N THR A 59 28.82 -7.52 -12.13
CA THR A 59 28.05 -8.15 -13.20
C THR A 59 27.05 -9.13 -12.61
N VAL A 60 25.75 -8.90 -12.89
CA VAL A 60 24.63 -9.77 -12.56
C VAL A 60 23.81 -9.96 -13.82
N TRP A 61 23.64 -11.20 -14.27
CA TRP A 61 22.93 -11.52 -15.53
C TRP A 61 23.36 -10.63 -16.71
N GLY A 62 24.67 -10.41 -16.87
CA GLY A 62 25.21 -9.60 -17.96
C GLY A 62 25.15 -8.08 -17.79
N HIS A 63 24.50 -7.57 -16.74
CA HIS A 63 24.36 -6.15 -16.47
C HIS A 63 25.24 -5.68 -15.32
N SER A 64 25.77 -4.46 -15.41
CA SER A 64 26.63 -3.83 -14.41
C SER A 64 25.78 -3.07 -13.38
N LEU A 65 25.65 -3.62 -12.16
CA LEU A 65 24.75 -3.15 -11.11
C LEU A 65 25.48 -2.99 -9.77
N TYR A 66 25.00 -2.09 -8.92
CA TYR A 66 25.38 -2.03 -7.53
C TYR A 66 24.68 -3.15 -6.74
N ILE A 67 25.39 -3.73 -5.78
CA ILE A 67 24.92 -4.83 -4.95
C ILE A 67 24.98 -4.42 -3.49
N ILE A 68 23.87 -4.56 -2.80
CA ILE A 68 23.75 -4.26 -1.38
C ILE A 68 23.27 -5.51 -0.65
N GLY A 69 23.94 -5.89 0.42
CA GLY A 69 23.56 -7.00 1.29
C GLY A 69 23.22 -6.51 2.68
N LEU A 70 22.12 -7.00 3.24
CA LEU A 70 21.72 -6.87 4.64
C LEU A 70 21.65 -8.27 5.25
N LYS A 71 22.31 -8.50 6.36
CA LYS A 71 22.16 -9.71 7.16
C LYS A 71 21.18 -9.46 8.29
N MET A 72 20.02 -10.10 8.21
CA MET A 72 18.96 -9.97 9.21
C MET A 72 19.37 -10.52 10.58
N ALA A 73 18.62 -10.20 11.64
CA ALA A 73 18.89 -10.68 12.99
C ALA A 73 18.80 -12.22 13.11
N ASP A 74 17.94 -12.86 12.32
CA ASP A 74 17.80 -14.32 12.20
C ASP A 74 18.95 -14.99 11.40
N GLY A 75 19.80 -14.17 10.75
CA GLY A 75 20.93 -14.63 9.93
C GLY A 75 20.62 -14.76 8.44
N GLU A 76 19.37 -14.56 8.01
CA GLU A 76 19.00 -14.56 6.60
C GLU A 76 19.56 -13.32 5.89
N PHE A 77 19.86 -13.49 4.57
CA PHE A 77 20.35 -12.40 3.74
C PHE A 77 19.21 -11.78 2.91
N VAL A 78 19.14 -10.46 2.95
CA VAL A 78 18.42 -9.66 1.96
C VAL A 78 19.46 -9.02 1.05
N ILE A 79 19.51 -9.44 -0.20
CA ILE A 79 20.46 -8.93 -1.19
C ILE A 79 19.64 -8.22 -2.27
N VAL A 80 19.93 -6.94 -2.48
CA VAL A 80 19.26 -6.10 -3.48
C VAL A 80 20.25 -5.59 -4.51
N VAL A 81 19.77 -5.35 -5.70
CA VAL A 81 20.52 -4.78 -6.82
C VAL A 81 19.83 -3.51 -7.32
N THR A 82 20.64 -2.54 -7.71
CA THR A 82 20.16 -1.27 -8.29
C THR A 82 21.15 -0.75 -9.33
N GLN A 83 20.68 0.08 -10.25
CA GLN A 83 21.52 0.75 -11.23
C GLN A 83 22.19 2.00 -10.65
N GLU A 84 21.50 2.68 -9.73
CA GLU A 84 21.86 3.98 -9.16
C GLU A 84 21.58 4.01 -7.65
N GLN A 85 22.17 4.98 -6.96
CA GLN A 85 21.93 5.32 -5.57
C GLN A 85 21.94 4.12 -4.60
N PRO A 86 23.03 3.37 -4.54
CA PRO A 86 23.12 2.16 -3.70
C PRO A 86 22.98 2.45 -2.20
N GLU A 87 23.25 3.69 -1.77
CA GLU A 87 23.21 4.12 -0.36
C GLU A 87 21.79 4.05 0.21
N ILE A 88 20.78 4.43 -0.60
CA ILE A 88 19.37 4.44 -0.19
C ILE A 88 18.60 3.21 -0.68
N ALA A 89 19.27 2.27 -1.36
CA ALA A 89 18.58 1.14 -1.99
C ALA A 89 17.84 0.24 -0.99
N LEU A 90 18.35 0.07 0.23
CA LEU A 90 17.66 -0.71 1.25
C LEU A 90 16.43 0.00 1.81
N GLU A 91 16.46 1.32 1.89
CA GLU A 91 15.30 2.14 2.29
C GLU A 91 14.22 2.05 1.22
N ASN A 92 14.58 2.29 -0.03
CA ASN A 92 13.68 2.14 -1.17
C ASN A 92 13.10 0.71 -1.28
N TYR A 93 13.89 -0.31 -0.90
CA TYR A 93 13.39 -1.68 -0.87
C TYR A 93 12.34 -1.91 0.23
N LYS A 94 12.42 -1.22 1.36
CA LYS A 94 11.41 -1.29 2.44
C LYS A 94 10.07 -0.74 1.97
N GLU A 95 10.07 0.27 1.09
CA GLU A 95 8.84 0.83 0.49
C GLU A 95 8.03 -0.18 -0.32
N ARG A 96 8.61 -1.34 -0.65
CA ARG A 96 7.88 -2.46 -1.27
C ARG A 96 6.86 -3.12 -0.33
N TRP A 97 7.05 -3.03 0.98
CA TRP A 97 6.18 -3.70 1.96
C TRP A 97 4.70 -3.30 1.87
N PRO A 98 4.33 -2.03 1.62
CA PRO A 98 2.95 -1.63 1.40
C PRO A 98 2.26 -2.35 0.24
N ILE A 99 3.00 -2.75 -0.81
CA ILE A 99 2.47 -3.52 -1.95
C ILE A 99 1.94 -4.89 -1.49
N GLU A 100 2.65 -5.58 -0.61
CA GLU A 100 2.18 -6.86 -0.05
C GLU A 100 0.91 -6.68 0.78
N THR A 101 0.84 -5.60 1.55
CA THR A 101 -0.38 -5.24 2.31
C THR A 101 -1.55 -4.94 1.38
N LEU A 102 -1.31 -4.22 0.27
CA LEU A 102 -2.30 -3.99 -0.77
C LEU A 102 -2.82 -5.32 -1.35
N PHE A 103 -1.94 -6.22 -1.77
CA PHE A 103 -2.35 -7.51 -2.32
C PHE A 103 -3.13 -8.38 -1.33
N ILE A 104 -2.74 -8.38 -0.04
CA ILE A 104 -3.49 -9.07 1.02
C ILE A 104 -4.89 -8.45 1.16
N GLY A 105 -5.00 -7.13 1.12
CA GLY A 105 -6.28 -6.41 1.18
C GLY A 105 -7.18 -6.71 -0.02
N LEU A 106 -6.61 -6.78 -1.22
CA LEU A 106 -7.34 -7.08 -2.44
C LEU A 106 -7.82 -8.55 -2.48
N LYS A 107 -6.99 -9.50 -2.04
CA LYS A 107 -7.27 -10.94 -2.18
C LYS A 107 -8.16 -11.48 -1.06
N THR A 108 -7.65 -11.58 0.15
CA THR A 108 -8.26 -12.42 1.20
C THR A 108 -8.82 -11.67 2.38
N ARG A 109 -8.26 -10.50 2.72
CA ARG A 109 -8.60 -9.79 3.97
C ARG A 109 -9.44 -8.53 3.78
N GLY A 110 -9.87 -8.24 2.57
CA GLY A 110 -10.62 -7.03 2.26
C GLY A 110 -11.69 -7.24 1.22
N PHE A 111 -11.32 -7.14 -0.04
CA PHE A 111 -12.26 -7.11 -1.16
C PHE A 111 -12.55 -8.46 -1.81
N ASP A 112 -11.79 -9.49 -1.45
CA ASP A 112 -11.94 -10.86 -1.97
C ASP A 112 -12.03 -10.93 -3.50
N LEU A 113 -11.07 -10.29 -4.17
CA LEU A 113 -11.03 -10.18 -5.63
C LEU A 113 -11.07 -11.54 -6.34
N GLU A 114 -10.50 -12.57 -5.70
CA GLU A 114 -10.45 -13.92 -6.28
C GLU A 114 -11.83 -14.57 -6.38
N SER A 115 -12.77 -14.23 -5.49
CA SER A 115 -14.15 -14.77 -5.53
C SER A 115 -14.97 -14.22 -6.71
N THR A 116 -14.54 -13.15 -7.35
CA THR A 116 -15.23 -12.57 -8.50
C THR A 116 -15.14 -13.45 -9.75
N HIS A 117 -14.18 -14.39 -9.80
CA HIS A 117 -13.87 -15.23 -10.96
C HIS A 117 -13.76 -14.46 -12.30
N MET A 118 -13.41 -13.17 -12.21
CA MET A 118 -13.35 -12.29 -13.38
C MET A 118 -12.10 -12.59 -14.20
N THR A 119 -12.28 -12.97 -15.46
CA THR A 119 -11.18 -13.32 -16.38
C THR A 119 -10.98 -12.28 -17.50
N ASP A 120 -11.94 -11.40 -17.75
CA ASP A 120 -11.84 -10.35 -18.77
C ASP A 120 -10.82 -9.27 -18.33
N PRO A 121 -9.71 -9.08 -19.06
CA PRO A 121 -8.67 -8.12 -18.70
C PRO A 121 -9.16 -6.67 -18.59
N LYS A 122 -10.06 -6.24 -19.49
CA LYS A 122 -10.58 -4.85 -19.50
C LYS A 122 -11.49 -4.58 -18.31
N ARG A 123 -12.29 -5.54 -17.91
CA ARG A 123 -13.13 -5.44 -16.70
C ARG A 123 -12.28 -5.49 -15.45
N LEU A 124 -11.26 -6.36 -15.43
CA LEU A 124 -10.32 -6.45 -14.31
C LEU A 124 -9.55 -5.15 -14.11
N GLU A 125 -9.06 -4.52 -15.20
CA GLU A 125 -8.39 -3.22 -15.17
C GLU A 125 -9.26 -2.15 -14.51
N LYS A 126 -10.53 -2.02 -14.94
CA LYS A 126 -11.48 -1.08 -14.34
C LYS A 126 -11.72 -1.38 -12.86
N LEU A 127 -11.93 -2.65 -12.52
CA LEU A 127 -12.13 -3.08 -11.13
C LEU A 127 -10.93 -2.72 -10.27
N MET A 128 -9.71 -2.93 -10.77
CA MET A 128 -8.47 -2.59 -10.04
C MET A 128 -8.38 -1.10 -9.71
N VAL A 129 -8.83 -0.21 -10.60
CA VAL A 129 -8.88 1.24 -10.32
C VAL A 129 -9.82 1.54 -9.15
N PHE A 130 -11.04 1.00 -9.17
CA PHE A 130 -11.99 1.18 -8.07
C PHE A 130 -11.47 0.60 -6.75
N LEU A 131 -10.86 -0.58 -6.80
CA LEU A 131 -10.29 -1.22 -5.63
C LEU A 131 -9.10 -0.43 -5.06
N ALA A 132 -8.28 0.18 -5.91
CA ALA A 132 -7.18 1.04 -5.46
C ALA A 132 -7.70 2.28 -4.73
N ILE A 133 -8.76 2.92 -5.25
CA ILE A 133 -9.43 4.05 -4.58
C ILE A 133 -10.03 3.62 -3.26
N ALA A 134 -10.78 2.52 -3.24
CA ALA A 134 -11.42 2.00 -2.03
C ALA A 134 -10.40 1.57 -0.96
N PHE A 135 -9.27 0.97 -1.38
CA PHE A 135 -8.18 0.61 -0.49
C PHE A 135 -7.54 1.84 0.16
N SER A 136 -7.24 2.86 -0.66
CA SER A 136 -6.66 4.11 -0.18
C SER A 136 -7.61 4.81 0.79
N TRP A 137 -8.90 4.86 0.47
CA TRP A 137 -9.92 5.45 1.33
C TRP A 137 -10.02 4.71 2.67
N ALA A 138 -10.10 3.38 2.65
CA ALA A 138 -10.12 2.58 3.88
C ALA A 138 -8.87 2.81 4.73
N HIS A 139 -7.70 3.00 4.09
CA HIS A 139 -6.45 3.28 4.82
C HIS A 139 -6.50 4.65 5.51
N ILE A 140 -6.90 5.71 4.79
CA ILE A 140 -7.04 7.08 5.32
C ILE A 140 -8.02 7.13 6.51
N VAL A 141 -9.18 6.48 6.34
CA VAL A 141 -10.18 6.41 7.42
C VAL A 141 -9.66 5.61 8.62
N GLY A 142 -8.88 4.57 8.37
CA GLY A 142 -8.26 3.77 9.43
C GLY A 142 -7.18 4.51 10.19
N GLU A 143 -6.36 5.34 9.53
CA GLU A 143 -5.38 6.23 10.17
C GLU A 143 -6.11 7.22 11.08
N TRP A 144 -7.08 7.94 10.54
CA TRP A 144 -7.89 8.88 11.33
C TRP A 144 -8.58 8.21 12.51
N HIS A 145 -9.23 7.06 12.28
CA HIS A 145 -9.91 6.34 13.35
C HIS A 145 -8.94 5.85 14.43
N HIS A 146 -7.72 5.47 14.06
CA HIS A 146 -6.67 5.06 14.99
C HIS A 146 -6.21 6.23 15.88
N GLU A 147 -6.15 7.46 15.34
CA GLU A 147 -5.85 8.67 16.12
C GLU A 147 -6.93 8.96 17.17
N VAL A 148 -8.21 8.79 16.80
CA VAL A 148 -9.35 9.02 17.70
C VAL A 148 -9.52 7.86 18.70
N LYS A 149 -9.38 6.61 18.22
CA LYS A 149 -9.54 5.39 19.00
C LYS A 149 -8.42 4.40 18.68
N PRO A 150 -7.32 4.41 19.42
CA PRO A 150 -6.16 3.60 19.15
C PRO A 150 -6.47 2.10 19.09
N ILE A 151 -5.94 1.42 18.06
CA ILE A 151 -6.05 -0.03 17.90
C ILE A 151 -5.29 -0.71 19.04
N LYS A 152 -5.95 -1.62 19.73
CA LYS A 152 -5.36 -2.37 20.85
C LYS A 152 -4.14 -3.18 20.40
N ILE A 153 -3.08 -3.13 21.18
CA ILE A 153 -1.90 -3.98 21.01
C ILE A 153 -2.18 -5.31 21.72
N LYS A 154 -2.00 -6.44 21.02
CA LYS A 154 -2.14 -7.78 21.58
C LYS A 154 -0.91 -8.16 22.42
N LYS A 155 -1.04 -9.21 23.26
CA LYS A 155 0.05 -9.70 24.14
C LYS A 155 1.38 -9.97 23.42
N HIS A 156 1.36 -10.32 22.14
CA HIS A 156 2.55 -10.54 21.31
C HIS A 156 3.14 -9.26 20.67
N GLY A 157 2.73 -8.05 21.11
CA GLY A 157 3.28 -6.77 20.66
C GLY A 157 2.77 -6.27 19.29
N ARG A 158 1.83 -6.96 18.65
CA ARG A 158 1.27 -6.53 17.36
C ARG A 158 -0.12 -5.93 17.52
N PRO A 159 -0.52 -4.96 16.70
CA PRO A 159 -1.89 -4.43 16.66
C PRO A 159 -2.92 -5.54 16.46
N ALA A 160 -4.11 -5.38 17.03
CA ALA A 160 -5.20 -6.34 16.91
C ALA A 160 -5.69 -6.51 15.47
N GLN A 161 -5.60 -5.42 14.69
CA GLN A 161 -5.95 -5.36 13.26
C GLN A 161 -5.09 -4.31 12.55
N SER A 162 -5.02 -4.37 11.21
CA SER A 162 -4.32 -3.36 10.41
C SER A 162 -5.15 -2.08 10.31
N LEU A 163 -4.51 -0.95 10.00
CA LEU A 163 -5.20 0.32 9.72
C LEU A 163 -6.22 0.16 8.59
N PHE A 164 -5.83 -0.49 7.50
CA PHE A 164 -6.76 -0.82 6.40
C PHE A 164 -8.02 -1.54 6.88
N ARG A 165 -7.86 -2.60 7.70
CA ARG A 165 -9.00 -3.35 8.21
C ARG A 165 -9.88 -2.51 9.13
N CYS A 166 -9.27 -1.69 9.98
CA CYS A 166 -9.97 -0.76 10.86
C CYS A 166 -10.86 0.21 10.07
N GLY A 167 -10.30 0.84 9.02
CA GLY A 167 -11.03 1.77 8.18
C GLY A 167 -12.09 1.10 7.32
N LEU A 168 -11.81 -0.10 6.79
CA LEU A 168 -12.80 -0.85 6.02
C LEU A 168 -14.02 -1.25 6.88
N ASP A 169 -13.79 -1.69 8.13
CA ASP A 169 -14.85 -2.04 9.06
C ASP A 169 -15.66 -0.78 9.46
N TYR A 170 -14.98 0.36 9.64
CA TYR A 170 -15.66 1.65 9.87
C TYR A 170 -16.55 2.04 8.68
N LEU A 171 -16.03 2.01 7.45
CA LEU A 171 -16.81 2.31 6.24
C LEU A 171 -18.00 1.37 6.05
N ARG A 172 -17.81 0.08 6.31
CA ARG A 172 -18.91 -0.90 6.32
C ARG A 172 -19.96 -0.55 7.37
N GLY A 173 -19.53 -0.17 8.58
CA GLY A 173 -20.43 0.29 9.63
C GLY A 173 -21.26 1.50 9.20
N CYS A 174 -20.63 2.49 8.54
CA CYS A 174 -21.33 3.66 8.00
C CYS A 174 -22.42 3.28 6.97
N LEU A 175 -22.19 2.21 6.19
CA LEU A 175 -23.15 1.79 5.16
C LEU A 175 -24.28 0.91 5.72
N LEU A 176 -24.03 0.16 6.80
CA LEU A 176 -24.95 -0.84 7.35
C LEU A 176 -25.71 -0.37 8.60
N HIS A 177 -25.49 0.87 9.06
CA HIS A 177 -26.12 1.36 10.27
C HIS A 177 -27.59 1.68 10.02
N ASP A 178 -28.50 1.24 10.91
CA ASP A 178 -29.95 1.41 10.76
C ASP A 178 -30.43 2.84 10.97
N GLN A 179 -29.67 3.67 11.72
CA GLN A 179 -30.02 5.07 11.94
C GLN A 179 -29.48 5.96 10.82
N GLU A 180 -30.37 6.44 9.97
CA GLU A 180 -30.09 7.25 8.78
C GLU A 180 -29.23 8.49 9.07
N SER A 181 -29.58 9.27 10.11
CA SER A 181 -28.86 10.50 10.46
C SER A 181 -27.42 10.25 10.93
N ALA A 182 -27.18 9.24 11.76
CA ALA A 182 -25.86 8.87 12.24
C ALA A 182 -25.00 8.32 11.09
N ARG A 183 -25.62 7.53 10.19
CA ARG A 183 -24.98 6.99 8.99
C ARG A 183 -24.52 8.08 8.04
N GLN A 184 -25.38 9.04 7.73
CA GLN A 184 -25.05 10.16 6.85
C GLN A 184 -23.91 11.01 7.40
N CYS A 185 -23.93 11.33 8.68
CA CYS A 185 -22.88 12.11 9.33
C CYS A 185 -21.52 11.38 9.28
N ALA A 186 -21.47 10.11 9.65
CA ALA A 186 -20.25 9.31 9.65
C ALA A 186 -19.69 9.10 8.24
N PHE A 187 -20.56 8.85 7.27
CA PHE A 187 -20.18 8.68 5.87
C PHE A 187 -19.66 9.99 5.27
N HIS A 188 -20.31 11.12 5.56
CA HIS A 188 -19.85 12.43 5.13
C HIS A 188 -18.44 12.76 5.65
N GLN A 189 -18.21 12.52 6.93
CA GLN A 189 -16.89 12.67 7.53
C GLN A 189 -15.82 11.80 6.85
N ALA A 190 -16.15 10.55 6.55
CA ALA A 190 -15.23 9.65 5.82
C ALA A 190 -14.93 10.15 4.39
N LEU A 191 -15.91 10.74 3.70
CA LEU A 191 -15.70 11.36 2.38
C LEU A 191 -14.82 12.62 2.46
N GLU A 192 -15.03 13.47 3.44
CA GLU A 192 -14.20 14.66 3.65
C GLU A 192 -12.71 14.30 3.84
N LEU A 193 -12.42 13.24 4.58
CA LEU A 193 -11.05 12.74 4.77
C LEU A 193 -10.41 12.34 3.43
N LEU A 194 -11.16 11.65 2.56
CA LEU A 194 -10.68 11.27 1.24
C LEU A 194 -10.37 12.50 0.37
N PHE A 195 -11.31 13.45 0.30
CA PHE A 195 -11.16 14.66 -0.51
C PHE A 195 -10.01 15.54 -0.02
N LYS A 196 -9.87 15.71 1.28
CA LYS A 196 -8.74 16.45 1.88
C LYS A 196 -7.39 15.85 1.47
N ARG A 197 -7.27 14.52 1.47
CA ARG A 197 -6.04 13.83 1.09
C ARG A 197 -5.74 13.94 -0.40
N LEU A 198 -6.78 14.01 -1.25
CA LEU A 198 -6.65 14.21 -2.69
C LEU A 198 -6.40 15.68 -3.08
N GLY A 199 -6.29 16.60 -2.11
CA GLY A 199 -6.14 18.03 -2.37
C GLY A 199 -7.39 18.69 -2.97
N TRP A 200 -8.53 18.03 -2.92
CA TRP A 200 -9.79 18.52 -3.44
C TRP A 200 -10.57 19.21 -2.32
N SER A 201 -10.78 20.52 -2.46
CA SER A 201 -11.61 21.30 -1.52
C SER A 201 -12.97 21.56 -2.14
N PRO A 202 -14.07 21.21 -1.46
CA PRO A 202 -15.43 21.44 -1.96
C PRO A 202 -15.83 22.92 -2.03
N GLN A 203 -14.96 23.84 -1.64
CA GLN A 203 -15.29 25.26 -1.51
C GLN A 203 -15.63 26.00 -2.83
N ASN A 204 -15.63 25.35 -3.97
CA ASN A 204 -15.96 25.99 -5.26
C ASN A 204 -17.33 25.62 -5.85
N ARG A 205 -18.23 24.97 -5.09
CA ARG A 205 -19.65 24.90 -5.47
C ARG A 205 -20.48 25.14 -4.23
N SER A 206 -21.13 26.29 -4.17
CA SER A 206 -22.28 26.52 -3.28
C SER A 206 -23.35 25.49 -3.64
N PHE A 207 -23.35 24.37 -2.95
CA PHE A 207 -24.47 23.45 -2.95
C PHE A 207 -25.54 24.10 -2.06
N SER A 208 -26.40 24.92 -2.67
CA SER A 208 -27.66 25.33 -2.02
C SER A 208 -28.53 24.09 -1.95
N PRO A 209 -28.90 23.61 -0.76
CA PRO A 209 -29.87 22.54 -0.66
C PRO A 209 -31.19 23.06 -1.29
N PRO A 210 -31.94 22.20 -2.00
CA PRO A 210 -33.26 22.61 -2.49
C PRO A 210 -34.09 23.07 -1.31
N MET A 211 -34.53 24.33 -1.36
CA MET A 211 -35.43 24.91 -0.36
C MET A 211 -36.70 24.06 -0.36
N GLY A 212 -36.86 23.27 0.71
CA GLY A 212 -38.10 22.56 0.98
C GLY A 212 -39.21 23.56 1.07
N THR A 213 -40.25 23.37 0.30
CA THR A 213 -41.52 24.08 0.38
C THR A 213 -42.02 24.10 1.83
N PRO A 214 -42.40 25.24 2.37
CA PRO A 214 -42.95 25.30 3.72
C PRO A 214 -44.28 24.56 3.75
N PHE A 215 -44.33 23.46 4.46
CA PHE A 215 -45.60 22.85 4.84
C PHE A 215 -46.37 23.86 5.70
N GLY A 216 -47.51 24.30 5.16
CA GLY A 216 -48.41 25.24 5.81
C GLY A 216 -48.89 24.72 7.16
N ASN A 217 -48.61 25.50 8.18
CA ASN A 217 -49.28 25.41 9.48
C ASN A 217 -50.76 25.83 9.33
N ASN A 218 -51.67 24.88 9.30
CA ASN A 218 -53.06 25.11 9.66
C ASN A 218 -53.30 24.49 11.03
N LEU A 219 -53.02 25.26 12.05
CA LEU A 219 -53.55 25.07 13.38
C LEU A 219 -54.87 25.85 13.45
N ILE A 220 -55.98 25.15 13.29
CA ILE A 220 -57.30 25.67 13.65
C ILE A 220 -57.47 25.45 15.15
N LEU A 221 -57.36 26.55 15.89
CA LEU A 221 -57.84 26.65 17.25
C LEU A 221 -59.39 26.65 17.20
N ASN A 222 -60.02 25.64 17.72
CA ASN A 222 -61.39 25.77 18.20
C ASN A 222 -61.41 25.63 19.71
N SER A 223 -61.58 26.81 20.35
CA SER A 223 -62.10 26.95 21.67
C SER A 223 -63.64 26.71 21.59
N LEU A 224 -64.15 25.98 22.56
CA LEU A 224 -65.46 26.29 23.23
C LEU A 224 -65.93 25.09 24.07
N GLY A 225 -66.28 25.37 25.30
CA GLY A 225 -67.15 24.56 26.14
C GLY A 225 -66.55 24.14 27.46
#